data_71de00975189241b3b6dbf6b858710d7
#
_entry.id   71de00975189241b3b6dbf6b858710d7
#
_cell.length_a   1.000
_cell.length_b   1.000
_cell.length_c   1.000
_cell.angle_alpha   90.00
_cell.angle_beta   90.00
_cell.angle_gamma   90.00
#
_symmetry.space_group_name_H-M   'P 1'
#
loop_
_entity.id
_entity.type
_entity.pdbx_description
1 polymer ?
#
loop_
_entity_poly.entity_id
_entity_poly.type
_entity_poly.pdbx_seq_one_letter_code
_entity_poly.pdbx_strand_id
1 'polypeptide(L)'
;EHLARLLLGFGPANRLARSAGLPTIGVSHGTVFGSVSEHGVPMAGFDHEFTTGALFAAEAQAFMLGHIHRHQFWDQVGKVGRQLVAYAGSIGRFHYGEDGDKGFLLWDVDAASASAALVPTPARRTVDIVFEGRPDLAALREALEQKDVSGASVRVRWTVGEEDRSAVDRDAIQRMLAGAAETKLEGRIVPVVRTRAAGISRLSNLADKLRAWARISDVNAEPLLACLAELSEESPDDISERLLRGEGSRTADAESAVRERLQPGPHSAADPLEEAEASMM
;
A
#
# COMPACT_ATOMS: atom_id res chain seq x y z
N GLU A 1 -28.43 -3.20 -10.39
CA GLU A 1 -29.88 -3.15 -10.65
C GLU A 1 -30.74 -3.16 -9.38
N HIS A 2 -30.51 -4.02 -8.38
CA HIS A 2 -31.32 -4.13 -7.18
C HIS A 2 -31.36 -2.82 -6.37
N LEU A 3 -30.20 -2.17 -6.14
CA LEU A 3 -30.15 -0.88 -5.44
C LEU A 3 -30.92 0.21 -6.16
N ALA A 4 -30.84 0.28 -7.48
CA ALA A 4 -31.60 1.28 -8.25
C ALA A 4 -33.12 1.07 -8.13
N ARG A 5 -33.60 -0.18 -8.14
CA ARG A 5 -35.05 -0.49 -7.92
C ARG A 5 -35.48 -0.15 -6.50
N LEU A 6 -34.65 -0.43 -5.50
CA LEU A 6 -34.94 -0.07 -4.11
C LEU A 6 -35.09 1.44 -3.97
N LEU A 7 -34.12 2.21 -4.49
CA LEU A 7 -34.17 3.68 -4.44
C LEU A 7 -35.36 4.26 -5.17
N LEU A 8 -35.69 3.77 -6.36
CA LEU A 8 -36.88 4.15 -7.10
C LEU A 8 -38.14 3.89 -6.29
N GLY A 9 -38.20 2.80 -5.52
CA GLY A 9 -39.32 2.43 -4.67
C GLY A 9 -39.66 3.45 -3.58
N PHE A 10 -38.68 4.25 -3.13
CA PHE A 10 -38.88 5.32 -2.15
C PHE A 10 -39.53 6.57 -2.75
N GLY A 11 -39.44 6.80 -4.07
CA GLY A 11 -39.92 8.02 -4.72
C GLY A 11 -41.38 8.39 -4.41
N PRO A 12 -42.35 7.48 -4.56
CA PRO A 12 -43.76 7.77 -4.25
C PRO A 12 -43.99 8.19 -2.80
N ALA A 13 -43.34 7.52 -1.84
CA ALA A 13 -43.50 7.85 -0.42
C ALA A 13 -42.85 9.21 -0.09
N ASN A 14 -41.68 9.49 -0.61
CA ASN A 14 -41.00 10.77 -0.43
C ASN A 14 -41.77 11.93 -1.08
N ARG A 15 -42.40 11.71 -2.23
CA ARG A 15 -43.27 12.70 -2.88
C ARG A 15 -44.49 13.01 -2.04
N LEU A 16 -45.14 12.00 -1.46
CA LEU A 16 -46.26 12.18 -0.56
C LEU A 16 -45.86 12.97 0.68
N ALA A 17 -44.77 12.62 1.32
CA ALA A 17 -44.23 13.33 2.49
C ALA A 17 -43.98 14.82 2.18
N ARG A 18 -43.36 15.13 1.05
CA ARG A 18 -43.14 16.52 0.62
C ARG A 18 -44.44 17.27 0.35
N SER A 19 -45.43 16.61 -0.25
CA SER A 19 -46.73 17.23 -0.45
C SER A 19 -47.44 17.59 0.87
N ALA A 20 -47.08 16.90 1.95
CA ALA A 20 -47.50 17.19 3.32
C ALA A 20 -46.60 18.22 4.03
N GLY A 21 -45.67 18.84 3.34
CA GLY A 21 -44.73 19.83 3.91
C GLY A 21 -43.58 19.22 4.73
N LEU A 22 -43.33 17.91 4.59
CA LEU A 22 -42.28 17.21 5.34
C LEU A 22 -40.98 17.12 4.50
N PRO A 23 -39.83 17.48 5.02
CA PRO A 23 -38.55 17.23 4.38
C PRO A 23 -38.25 15.73 4.32
N THR A 24 -37.55 15.28 3.24
CA THR A 24 -37.15 13.89 3.10
C THR A 24 -35.63 13.80 2.92
N ILE A 25 -35.02 12.89 3.68
CA ILE A 25 -33.57 12.71 3.72
C ILE A 25 -33.26 11.23 3.48
N GLY A 26 -32.39 10.96 2.51
CA GLY A 26 -31.76 9.67 2.32
C GLY A 26 -30.36 9.67 2.95
N VAL A 27 -29.97 8.57 3.57
CA VAL A 27 -28.64 8.36 4.12
C VAL A 27 -28.10 7.02 3.60
N SER A 28 -26.88 7.01 3.09
CA SER A 28 -26.25 5.79 2.63
C SER A 28 -24.72 5.85 2.74
N HIS A 29 -24.10 4.69 2.57
CA HIS A 29 -22.65 4.54 2.57
C HIS A 29 -22.25 3.66 1.39
N GLY A 30 -21.45 4.20 0.47
CA GLY A 30 -21.00 3.49 -0.74
C GLY A 30 -20.48 4.44 -1.81
N THR A 31 -20.07 3.89 -2.94
CA THR A 31 -19.46 4.62 -4.05
C THR A 31 -20.52 5.10 -5.03
N VAL A 32 -20.49 6.37 -5.41
CA VAL A 32 -21.23 6.90 -6.57
C VAL A 32 -20.37 6.76 -7.80
N PHE A 33 -20.90 6.19 -8.87
CA PHE A 33 -20.20 6.04 -10.15
C PHE A 33 -19.68 7.38 -10.65
N GLY A 34 -18.38 7.43 -10.96
CA GLY A 34 -17.71 8.65 -11.41
C GLY A 34 -17.37 9.64 -10.29
N SER A 35 -17.59 9.29 -9.01
CA SER A 35 -17.06 10.06 -7.90
C SER A 35 -15.52 10.03 -7.91
N VAL A 36 -14.88 10.99 -7.26
CA VAL A 36 -13.42 11.13 -7.23
C VAL A 36 -12.94 10.84 -5.82
N SER A 37 -11.93 9.96 -5.70
CA SER A 37 -11.30 9.66 -4.42
C SER A 37 -10.55 10.87 -3.84
N GLU A 38 -10.11 10.77 -2.61
CA GLU A 38 -9.27 11.76 -1.91
C GLU A 38 -7.93 12.02 -2.60
N HIS A 39 -7.49 11.10 -3.46
CA HIS A 39 -6.26 11.22 -4.26
C HIS A 39 -6.50 11.72 -5.69
N GLY A 40 -7.73 12.16 -6.01
CA GLY A 40 -8.06 12.66 -7.34
C GLY A 40 -8.33 11.58 -8.39
N VAL A 41 -8.45 10.32 -8.00
CA VAL A 41 -8.69 9.19 -8.92
C VAL A 41 -10.18 8.94 -9.07
N PRO A 42 -10.73 8.89 -10.31
CA PRO A 42 -12.11 8.51 -10.53
C PRO A 42 -12.41 7.09 -10.03
N MET A 43 -13.54 6.96 -9.34
CA MET A 43 -14.02 5.70 -8.78
C MET A 43 -15.05 5.09 -9.72
N ALA A 44 -14.79 3.86 -10.19
CA ALA A 44 -15.69 3.11 -11.06
C ALA A 44 -15.45 1.62 -10.93
N GLY A 45 -16.51 0.80 -11.07
CA GLY A 45 -16.40 -0.66 -11.06
C GLY A 45 -16.27 -1.28 -9.68
N PHE A 46 -16.74 -0.61 -8.64
CA PHE A 46 -16.75 -1.13 -7.26
C PHE A 46 -18.07 -1.81 -6.93
N ASP A 47 -18.03 -2.77 -6.02
CA ASP A 47 -19.24 -3.35 -5.43
C ASP A 47 -20.03 -2.28 -4.67
N HIS A 48 -21.36 -2.39 -4.70
CA HIS A 48 -22.29 -1.43 -4.06
C HIS A 48 -22.23 -0.01 -4.64
N GLU A 49 -22.07 0.08 -5.94
CA GLU A 49 -22.03 1.35 -6.66
C GLU A 49 -23.42 1.91 -6.93
N PHE A 50 -23.58 3.20 -6.65
CA PHE A 50 -24.79 3.96 -6.97
C PHE A 50 -24.59 4.75 -8.27
N THR A 51 -25.63 4.92 -9.04
CA THR A 51 -25.68 5.99 -10.05
C THR A 51 -26.34 7.22 -9.48
N THR A 52 -25.93 8.42 -9.90
CA THR A 52 -26.60 9.67 -9.51
C THR A 52 -28.07 9.65 -9.86
N GLY A 53 -28.43 9.11 -11.04
CA GLY A 53 -29.81 8.96 -11.47
C GLY A 53 -30.66 8.09 -10.53
N ALA A 54 -30.09 7.01 -9.97
CA ALA A 54 -30.77 6.15 -9.01
C ALA A 54 -31.00 6.87 -7.67
N LEU A 55 -30.03 7.66 -7.20
CA LEU A 55 -30.18 8.46 -5.99
C LEU A 55 -31.24 9.54 -6.15
N PHE A 56 -31.27 10.23 -7.28
CA PHE A 56 -32.32 11.22 -7.59
C PHE A 56 -33.70 10.59 -7.78
N ALA A 57 -33.77 9.35 -8.28
CA ALA A 57 -35.06 8.64 -8.42
C ALA A 57 -35.71 8.30 -7.07
N ALA A 58 -34.97 8.33 -5.97
CA ALA A 58 -35.56 8.24 -4.62
C ALA A 58 -36.36 9.46 -4.24
N GLU A 59 -36.30 10.57 -4.96
CA GLU A 59 -36.99 11.83 -4.76
C GLU A 59 -36.85 12.43 -3.35
N ALA A 60 -35.77 12.13 -2.65
CA ALA A 60 -35.42 12.81 -1.41
C ALA A 60 -34.78 14.17 -1.73
N GLN A 61 -35.07 15.21 -0.91
CA GLN A 61 -34.45 16.53 -1.09
C GLN A 61 -32.94 16.47 -0.81
N ALA A 62 -32.53 15.80 0.27
CA ALA A 62 -31.14 15.58 0.63
C ALA A 62 -30.78 14.10 0.55
N PHE A 63 -29.62 13.78 -0.03
CA PHE A 63 -29.02 12.46 0.07
C PHE A 63 -27.61 12.58 0.64
N MET A 64 -27.48 12.18 1.91
CA MET A 64 -26.24 12.31 2.68
C MET A 64 -25.42 11.03 2.54
N LEU A 65 -24.24 11.13 1.92
CA LEU A 65 -23.41 9.99 1.62
C LEU A 65 -22.13 9.97 2.46
N GLY A 66 -21.73 8.78 2.90
CA GLY A 66 -20.44 8.45 3.45
C GLY A 66 -19.65 7.51 2.53
N HIS A 67 -18.40 7.23 2.83
CA HIS A 67 -17.44 6.37 2.17
C HIS A 67 -16.29 7.12 1.49
N ILE A 68 -16.58 8.08 0.61
CA ILE A 68 -15.55 8.83 -0.10
C ILE A 68 -15.04 9.98 0.78
N HIS A 69 -13.72 10.06 0.98
CA HIS A 69 -13.07 11.05 1.85
C HIS A 69 -12.88 12.44 1.21
N ARG A 70 -13.32 12.60 -0.04
CA ARG A 70 -13.32 13.87 -0.74
C ARG A 70 -14.72 14.47 -0.74
N HIS A 71 -14.86 15.74 -0.31
CA HIS A 71 -16.09 16.48 -0.45
C HIS A 71 -16.44 16.66 -1.93
N GLN A 72 -17.64 16.27 -2.31
CA GLN A 72 -18.20 16.45 -3.65
C GLN A 72 -19.72 16.32 -3.61
N PHE A 73 -20.39 16.92 -4.59
CA PHE A 73 -21.84 16.91 -4.64
C PHE A 73 -22.38 16.86 -6.07
N TRP A 74 -23.62 16.48 -6.19
CA TRP A 74 -24.43 16.53 -7.40
C TRP A 74 -25.80 17.11 -7.02
N ASP A 75 -26.36 17.96 -7.87
CA ASP A 75 -27.68 18.49 -7.68
C ASP A 75 -28.55 18.33 -8.93
N GLN A 76 -29.83 18.29 -8.72
CA GLN A 76 -30.84 18.23 -9.75
C GLN A 76 -32.02 19.12 -9.38
N VAL A 77 -32.44 19.94 -10.31
CA VAL A 77 -33.68 20.69 -10.22
C VAL A 77 -34.72 20.05 -11.13
N GLY A 78 -35.80 19.56 -10.58
CA GLY A 78 -36.82 18.83 -11.31
C GLY A 78 -38.23 19.16 -10.82
N LYS A 79 -39.18 18.32 -11.21
CA LYS A 79 -40.63 18.47 -10.80
C LYS A 79 -40.83 18.46 -9.30
N VAL A 80 -39.92 17.93 -8.56
CA VAL A 80 -39.95 17.75 -7.11
C VAL A 80 -39.13 18.81 -6.35
N GLY A 81 -38.71 19.89 -7.02
CA GLY A 81 -37.83 20.91 -6.46
C GLY A 81 -36.37 20.56 -6.61
N ARG A 82 -35.52 21.17 -5.79
CA ARG A 82 -34.09 20.91 -5.80
C ARG A 82 -33.76 19.72 -4.90
N GLN A 83 -33.03 18.78 -5.46
CA GLN A 83 -32.47 17.62 -4.74
C GLN A 83 -30.94 17.77 -4.71
N LEU A 84 -30.34 17.50 -3.57
CA LEU A 84 -28.89 17.56 -3.38
C LEU A 84 -28.37 16.21 -2.86
N VAL A 85 -27.37 15.65 -3.54
CA VAL A 85 -26.62 14.46 -3.14
C VAL A 85 -25.22 14.88 -2.83
N ALA A 86 -24.70 14.58 -1.65
CA ALA A 86 -23.34 14.98 -1.32
C ALA A 86 -22.61 14.01 -0.39
N TYR A 87 -21.30 13.89 -0.61
CA TYR A 87 -20.33 13.41 0.37
C TYR A 87 -19.80 14.59 1.19
N ALA A 88 -19.81 14.46 2.50
CA ALA A 88 -19.10 15.39 3.37
C ALA A 88 -17.57 15.33 3.17
N GLY A 89 -17.08 14.17 2.75
CA GLY A 89 -15.69 13.87 2.82
C GLY A 89 -15.29 13.37 4.21
N SER A 90 -14.04 13.53 4.57
CA SER A 90 -13.52 13.20 5.90
C SER A 90 -13.27 14.45 6.74
N ILE A 91 -13.41 14.32 8.06
CA ILE A 91 -13.16 15.39 9.02
C ILE A 91 -11.66 15.75 9.16
N GLY A 92 -10.78 14.83 8.76
CA GLY A 92 -9.33 14.99 8.79
C GLY A 92 -8.69 14.26 7.61
N ARG A 93 -7.37 14.39 7.48
CA ARG A 93 -6.58 13.62 6.50
C ARG A 93 -6.10 12.33 7.15
N PHE A 94 -6.43 11.20 6.54
CA PHE A 94 -6.04 9.86 6.99
C PHE A 94 -4.85 9.32 6.20
N HIS A 95 -4.65 9.82 4.98
CA HIS A 95 -3.60 9.38 4.09
C HIS A 95 -2.72 10.54 3.63
N TYR A 96 -1.47 10.24 3.28
CA TYR A 96 -0.60 11.23 2.65
C TYR A 96 -1.06 11.52 1.22
N GLY A 97 -0.97 12.79 0.82
CA GLY A 97 -1.35 13.22 -0.51
C GLY A 97 -2.85 13.45 -0.71
N GLU A 98 -3.65 13.47 0.36
CA GLU A 98 -5.06 13.86 0.26
C GLU A 98 -5.20 15.35 -0.03
N ASP A 99 -5.92 15.67 -1.10
CA ASP A 99 -6.23 17.05 -1.51
C ASP A 99 -7.59 17.54 -0.98
N GLY A 100 -7.77 18.86 -1.08
CA GLY A 100 -9.03 19.55 -0.76
C GLY A 100 -9.24 19.81 0.72
N ASP A 101 -10.29 20.57 0.99
CA ASP A 101 -10.69 20.92 2.35
C ASP A 101 -11.32 19.72 3.05
N LYS A 102 -11.06 19.62 4.34
CA LYS A 102 -11.63 18.62 5.24
C LYS A 102 -12.64 19.28 6.16
N GLY A 103 -13.73 18.56 6.45
CA GLY A 103 -14.78 19.15 7.25
C GLY A 103 -16.02 18.28 7.36
N PHE A 104 -17.11 18.92 7.74
CA PHE A 104 -18.44 18.32 7.77
C PHE A 104 -19.44 19.21 7.03
N LEU A 105 -20.55 18.63 6.60
CA LEU A 105 -21.62 19.38 5.95
C LEU A 105 -22.66 19.83 6.96
N LEU A 106 -22.93 21.11 6.97
CA LEU A 106 -24.13 21.67 7.60
C LEU A 106 -25.24 21.73 6.54
N TRP A 107 -26.34 21.03 6.79
CA TRP A 107 -27.44 20.91 5.88
C TRP A 107 -28.63 21.79 6.33
N ASP A 108 -29.25 22.39 5.34
CA ASP A 108 -30.54 23.02 5.48
C ASP A 108 -31.53 22.35 4.51
N VAL A 109 -32.57 21.72 5.04
CA VAL A 109 -33.49 20.87 4.28
C VAL A 109 -34.95 21.22 4.65
N ASP A 110 -35.70 21.62 3.64
CA ASP A 110 -37.15 21.82 3.77
C ASP A 110 -37.91 20.94 2.77
N ALA A 111 -39.24 21.07 2.71
CA ALA A 111 -40.08 20.29 1.81
C ALA A 111 -39.86 20.62 0.31
N ALA A 112 -39.25 21.74 -0.04
CA ALA A 112 -39.03 22.20 -1.40
C ALA A 112 -37.59 22.03 -1.88
N SER A 113 -36.62 22.10 -0.97
CA SER A 113 -35.20 22.15 -1.34
C SER A 113 -34.26 21.59 -0.29
N ALA A 114 -33.03 21.30 -0.70
CA ALA A 114 -31.91 21.08 0.19
C ALA A 114 -30.72 21.93 -0.21
N SER A 115 -29.99 22.42 0.77
CA SER A 115 -28.67 23.01 0.60
C SER A 115 -27.70 22.47 1.62
N ALA A 116 -26.40 22.52 1.32
CA ALA A 116 -25.36 22.12 2.23
C ALA A 116 -24.16 23.05 2.12
N ALA A 117 -23.54 23.35 3.24
CA ALA A 117 -22.30 24.12 3.31
C ALA A 117 -21.21 23.29 3.99
N LEU A 118 -20.03 23.22 3.37
CA LEU A 118 -18.87 22.59 4.00
C LEU A 118 -18.34 23.52 5.10
N VAL A 119 -18.32 23.03 6.33
CA VAL A 119 -17.68 23.67 7.46
C VAL A 119 -16.30 23.06 7.62
N PRO A 120 -15.21 23.79 7.33
CA PRO A 120 -13.86 23.26 7.37
C PRO A 120 -13.42 22.92 8.79
N THR A 121 -12.64 21.87 8.93
CA THR A 121 -11.98 21.47 10.18
C THR A 121 -10.47 21.76 10.09
N PRO A 122 -9.77 22.00 11.20
CA PRO A 122 -8.33 22.24 11.20
C PRO A 122 -7.55 20.95 10.95
N ALA A 123 -7.62 20.44 9.72
CA ALA A 123 -6.92 19.23 9.31
C ALA A 123 -5.51 19.57 8.81
N ARG A 124 -4.49 19.00 9.49
CA ARG A 124 -3.10 19.14 9.05
C ARG A 124 -2.93 18.67 7.61
N ARG A 125 -2.22 19.44 6.80
CA ARG A 125 -1.91 19.05 5.43
C ARG A 125 -0.98 17.85 5.42
N THR A 126 -1.17 16.97 4.43
CA THR A 126 -0.30 15.83 4.17
C THR A 126 0.30 15.96 2.77
N VAL A 127 1.59 15.70 2.64
CA VAL A 127 2.33 15.76 1.38
C VAL A 127 3.01 14.44 1.15
N ASP A 128 2.83 13.88 -0.05
CA ASP A 128 3.49 12.65 -0.48
C ASP A 128 4.41 12.96 -1.66
N ILE A 129 5.70 12.62 -1.54
CA ILE A 129 6.71 12.79 -2.58
C ILE A 129 7.29 11.42 -2.89
N VAL A 130 7.23 11.01 -4.14
CA VAL A 130 7.62 9.67 -4.59
C VAL A 130 8.73 9.77 -5.62
N PHE A 131 9.76 8.96 -5.44
CA PHE A 131 10.85 8.78 -6.39
C PHE A 131 10.89 7.35 -6.91
N GLU A 132 10.91 7.19 -8.21
CA GLU A 132 11.27 5.95 -8.87
C GLU A 132 12.79 5.92 -9.03
N GLY A 133 13.47 5.22 -8.12
CA GLY A 133 14.92 5.25 -8.01
C GLY A 133 15.42 6.04 -6.80
N ARG A 134 16.71 6.36 -6.80
CA ARG A 134 17.34 7.15 -5.74
C ARG A 134 16.75 8.57 -5.70
N PRO A 135 16.37 9.08 -4.54
CA PRO A 135 15.92 10.45 -4.40
C PRO A 135 16.99 11.45 -4.89
N ASP A 136 16.61 12.26 -5.87
CA ASP A 136 17.42 13.41 -6.29
C ASP A 136 17.10 14.60 -5.37
N LEU A 137 18.12 15.13 -4.72
CA LEU A 137 17.97 16.25 -3.80
C LEU A 137 17.57 17.56 -4.50
N ALA A 138 17.92 17.73 -5.78
CA ALA A 138 17.49 18.89 -6.56
C ALA A 138 16.00 18.80 -6.89
N ALA A 139 15.55 17.63 -7.35
CA ALA A 139 14.12 17.37 -7.60
C ALA A 139 13.30 17.43 -6.31
N LEU A 140 13.87 16.97 -5.19
CA LEU A 140 13.22 17.12 -3.89
C LEU A 140 13.03 18.58 -3.51
N ARG A 141 14.06 19.43 -3.70
CA ARG A 141 13.96 20.88 -3.44
C ARG A 141 12.86 21.52 -4.27
N GLU A 142 12.82 21.25 -5.57
CA GLU A 142 11.78 21.75 -6.46
C GLU A 142 10.37 21.30 -5.99
N ALA A 143 10.21 20.04 -5.63
CA ALA A 143 8.94 19.54 -5.11
C ALA A 143 8.51 20.22 -3.80
N LEU A 144 9.47 20.56 -2.92
CA LEU A 144 9.20 21.28 -1.67
C LEU A 144 8.87 22.77 -1.90
N GLU A 145 9.42 23.40 -2.94
CA GLU A 145 9.07 24.77 -3.32
C GLU A 145 7.66 24.86 -3.90
N GLN A 146 7.24 23.85 -4.67
CA GLN A 146 5.90 23.77 -5.25
C GLN A 146 4.83 23.40 -4.22
N LYS A 147 5.18 22.61 -3.22
CA LYS A 147 4.26 22.13 -2.18
C LYS A 147 4.66 22.76 -0.84
N ASP A 148 3.96 23.80 -0.42
CA ASP A 148 4.20 24.35 0.92
C ASP A 148 4.12 23.26 1.99
N VAL A 149 5.25 22.88 2.55
CA VAL A 149 5.40 21.82 3.54
C VAL A 149 5.44 22.35 4.99
N SER A 150 5.38 23.66 5.17
CA SER A 150 5.40 24.27 6.49
C SER A 150 4.25 23.76 7.36
N GLY A 151 4.58 23.14 8.49
CA GLY A 151 3.61 22.57 9.40
C GLY A 151 2.83 21.35 8.86
N ALA A 152 3.18 20.82 7.69
CA ALA A 152 2.55 19.64 7.11
C ALA A 152 3.18 18.33 7.63
N SER A 153 2.44 17.22 7.52
CA SER A 153 3.03 15.88 7.62
C SER A 153 3.51 15.47 6.24
N VAL A 154 4.82 15.25 6.08
CA VAL A 154 5.46 14.96 4.80
C VAL A 154 6.01 13.55 4.78
N ARG A 155 5.63 12.79 3.74
CA ARG A 155 6.21 11.48 3.45
C ARG A 155 7.04 11.55 2.17
N VAL A 156 8.28 11.05 2.25
CA VAL A 156 9.13 10.85 1.07
C VAL A 156 9.33 9.34 0.88
N ARG A 157 8.94 8.84 -0.28
CA ARG A 157 9.07 7.43 -0.65
C ARG A 157 10.02 7.25 -1.82
N TRP A 158 10.76 6.17 -1.81
CA TRP A 158 11.58 5.79 -2.96
C TRP A 158 11.67 4.28 -3.12
N THR A 159 11.96 3.83 -4.33
CA THR A 159 12.21 2.43 -4.66
C THR A 159 13.58 2.32 -5.33
N VAL A 160 14.52 1.62 -4.69
CA VAL A 160 15.90 1.45 -5.19
C VAL A 160 16.29 -0.03 -5.25
N GLY A 161 17.24 -0.36 -6.11
CA GLY A 161 17.94 -1.63 -6.08
C GLY A 161 18.75 -1.82 -4.79
N GLU A 162 19.06 -3.05 -4.46
CA GLU A 162 19.86 -3.38 -3.27
C GLU A 162 21.24 -2.70 -3.32
N GLU A 163 21.83 -2.58 -4.50
CA GLU A 163 23.10 -1.93 -4.78
C GLU A 163 23.11 -0.43 -4.47
N ASP A 164 21.98 0.23 -4.63
CA ASP A 164 21.84 1.68 -4.43
C ASP A 164 21.38 2.06 -3.01
N ARG A 165 21.15 1.07 -2.15
CA ARG A 165 20.63 1.29 -0.79
C ARG A 165 21.48 2.29 0.01
N SER A 166 22.79 2.14 -0.02
CA SER A 166 23.74 2.99 0.71
C SER A 166 23.92 4.38 0.08
N ALA A 167 23.53 4.55 -1.17
CA ALA A 167 23.67 5.81 -1.90
C ALA A 167 22.55 6.83 -1.58
N VAL A 168 21.52 6.46 -0.79
CA VAL A 168 20.44 7.34 -0.38
C VAL A 168 20.84 8.13 0.86
N ASP A 169 21.09 9.43 0.71
CA ASP A 169 21.39 10.35 1.82
C ASP A 169 20.12 10.73 2.58
N ARG A 170 19.73 9.89 3.55
CA ARG A 170 18.55 10.09 4.38
C ARG A 170 18.67 11.34 5.25
N ASP A 171 19.87 11.67 5.70
CA ASP A 171 20.09 12.83 6.56
C ASP A 171 19.93 14.15 5.78
N ALA A 172 20.41 14.19 4.52
CA ALA A 172 20.17 15.34 3.66
C ALA A 172 18.65 15.53 3.40
N ILE A 173 17.93 14.45 3.10
CA ILE A 173 16.47 14.50 2.94
C ILE A 173 15.81 15.03 4.21
N GLN A 174 16.18 14.50 5.38
CA GLN A 174 15.61 14.93 6.66
C GLN A 174 15.87 16.41 6.94
N ARG A 175 17.09 16.91 6.66
CA ARG A 175 17.41 18.34 6.81
C ARG A 175 16.55 19.23 5.91
N MET A 176 16.29 18.81 4.69
CA MET A 176 15.45 19.56 3.75
C MET A 176 13.99 19.64 4.20
N LEU A 177 13.54 18.71 5.01
CA LEU A 177 12.17 18.62 5.55
C LEU A 177 12.02 19.31 6.94
N ALA A 178 13.01 20.06 7.39
CA ALA A 178 13.01 20.67 8.73
C ALA A 178 11.82 21.61 9.02
N GLY A 179 11.15 22.16 8.01
CA GLY A 179 9.94 22.97 8.16
C GLY A 179 8.64 22.16 8.32
N ALA A 180 8.67 20.85 8.10
CA ALA A 180 7.52 19.98 8.28
C ALA A 180 7.24 19.73 9.78
N ALA A 181 5.96 19.55 10.13
CA ALA A 181 5.58 19.17 11.49
C ALA A 181 5.90 17.71 11.81
N GLU A 182 5.83 16.86 10.77
CA GLU A 182 6.13 15.44 10.86
C GLU A 182 6.73 14.96 9.55
N THR A 183 7.72 14.07 9.64
CA THR A 183 8.38 13.53 8.46
C THR A 183 8.42 12.01 8.51
N LYS A 184 8.14 11.36 7.37
CA LYS A 184 8.24 9.92 7.21
C LYS A 184 9.07 9.58 5.99
N LEU A 185 10.15 8.82 6.17
CA LEU A 185 11.03 8.38 5.10
C LEU A 185 10.86 6.88 4.87
N GLU A 186 10.34 6.49 3.70
CA GLU A 186 10.03 5.11 3.33
C GLU A 186 10.83 4.69 2.09
N GLY A 187 11.90 3.93 2.32
CA GLY A 187 12.68 3.30 1.24
C GLY A 187 12.23 1.85 1.02
N ARG A 188 11.78 1.54 -0.19
CA ARG A 188 11.57 0.17 -0.67
C ARG A 188 12.83 -0.29 -1.39
N ILE A 189 13.38 -1.42 -0.96
CA ILE A 189 14.54 -2.05 -1.59
C ILE A 189 14.03 -3.18 -2.46
N VAL A 190 14.40 -3.15 -3.74
CA VAL A 190 14.15 -4.25 -4.67
C VAL A 190 15.38 -5.17 -4.64
N PRO A 191 15.25 -6.39 -4.12
CA PRO A 191 16.37 -7.30 -4.07
C PRO A 191 16.81 -7.68 -5.49
N VAL A 192 18.11 -7.75 -5.71
CA VAL A 192 18.66 -8.27 -6.96
C VAL A 192 18.31 -9.75 -7.03
N VAL A 193 17.49 -10.13 -7.99
CA VAL A 193 17.22 -11.53 -8.28
C VAL A 193 18.48 -12.15 -8.87
N ARG A 194 19.35 -12.65 -8.00
CA ARG A 194 20.48 -13.45 -8.45
C ARG A 194 19.94 -14.80 -8.87
N THR A 195 19.92 -15.06 -10.15
CA THR A 195 19.60 -16.38 -10.68
C THR A 195 20.74 -17.32 -10.29
N ARG A 196 20.60 -17.97 -9.14
CA ARG A 196 21.65 -18.89 -8.61
C ARG A 196 21.88 -20.08 -9.53
N ALA A 197 20.89 -20.45 -10.33
CA ALA A 197 20.99 -21.48 -11.35
C ALA A 197 19.95 -21.25 -12.45
N ALA A 198 20.37 -20.76 -13.61
CA ALA A 198 19.47 -20.53 -14.75
C ALA A 198 18.85 -21.85 -15.22
N GLY A 199 17.54 -21.87 -15.36
CA GLY A 199 16.80 -23.04 -15.88
C GLY A 199 16.55 -24.17 -14.86
N ILE A 200 17.03 -24.09 -13.62
CA ILE A 200 16.87 -25.14 -12.60
C ILE A 200 15.41 -25.43 -12.28
N SER A 201 14.55 -24.41 -12.34
CA SER A 201 13.11 -24.54 -12.10
C SER A 201 12.40 -25.37 -13.17
N ARG A 202 12.98 -25.49 -14.37
CA ARG A 202 12.41 -26.27 -15.49
C ARG A 202 12.73 -27.76 -15.41
N LEU A 203 13.66 -28.17 -14.56
CA LEU A 203 13.99 -29.57 -14.35
C LEU A 203 12.91 -30.25 -13.52
N SER A 204 12.50 -31.46 -13.92
CA SER A 204 11.37 -32.16 -13.32
C SER A 204 11.70 -32.84 -12.01
N ASN A 205 12.89 -33.39 -11.85
CA ASN A 205 13.28 -34.10 -10.64
C ASN A 205 14.31 -33.33 -9.80
N LEU A 206 14.36 -33.68 -8.50
CA LEU A 206 15.20 -32.99 -7.55
C LEU A 206 16.69 -33.30 -7.74
N ALA A 207 17.03 -34.52 -8.15
CA ALA A 207 18.40 -34.92 -8.40
C ALA A 207 19.03 -34.11 -9.56
N ASP A 208 18.27 -33.87 -10.63
CA ASP A 208 18.75 -33.05 -11.76
C ASP A 208 18.87 -31.58 -11.37
N LYS A 209 17.96 -31.08 -10.55
CA LYS A 209 18.07 -29.72 -9.97
C LYS A 209 19.35 -29.60 -9.13
N LEU A 210 19.64 -30.61 -8.31
CA LEU A 210 20.81 -30.64 -7.47
C LEU A 210 22.10 -30.70 -8.29
N ARG A 211 22.16 -31.56 -9.33
CA ARG A 211 23.30 -31.60 -10.27
C ARG A 211 23.54 -30.28 -10.98
N ALA A 212 22.46 -29.66 -11.45
CA ALA A 212 22.54 -28.36 -12.13
C ALA A 212 23.03 -27.26 -11.18
N TRP A 213 22.53 -27.24 -9.95
CA TRP A 213 23.00 -26.30 -8.92
C TRP A 213 24.46 -26.53 -8.55
N ALA A 214 24.86 -27.79 -8.32
CA ALA A 214 26.22 -28.16 -7.92
C ALA A 214 27.22 -27.73 -8.98
N ARG A 215 26.91 -27.92 -10.26
CA ARG A 215 27.77 -27.52 -11.40
C ARG A 215 27.98 -26.00 -11.42
N ILE A 216 26.93 -25.21 -11.19
CA ILE A 216 27.01 -23.74 -11.21
C ILE A 216 27.76 -23.21 -9.97
N SER A 217 27.59 -23.90 -8.84
CA SER A 217 28.22 -23.54 -7.57
C SER A 217 29.60 -24.09 -7.39
N ASP A 218 30.14 -24.85 -8.37
CA ASP A 218 31.41 -25.54 -8.30
C ASP A 218 31.54 -26.45 -7.06
N VAL A 219 30.50 -27.25 -6.82
CA VAL A 219 30.39 -28.17 -5.68
C VAL A 219 30.31 -29.60 -6.21
N ASN A 220 30.97 -30.54 -5.51
CA ASN A 220 30.80 -31.95 -5.83
C ASN A 220 29.33 -32.38 -5.52
N ALA A 221 28.63 -32.90 -6.56
CA ALA A 221 27.23 -33.30 -6.44
C ALA A 221 27.06 -34.66 -5.75
N GLU A 222 28.06 -35.55 -5.82
CA GLU A 222 27.88 -36.95 -5.38
C GLU A 222 27.48 -37.11 -3.90
N PRO A 223 28.12 -36.44 -2.93
CA PRO A 223 27.73 -36.55 -1.52
C PRO A 223 26.30 -36.03 -1.31
N LEU A 224 25.93 -34.97 -2.02
CA LEU A 224 24.59 -34.37 -1.91
C LEU A 224 23.51 -35.26 -2.54
N LEU A 225 23.83 -35.94 -3.65
CA LEU A 225 22.93 -36.91 -4.29
C LEU A 225 22.73 -38.15 -3.42
N ALA A 226 23.79 -38.61 -2.77
CA ALA A 226 23.70 -39.74 -1.83
C ALA A 226 22.80 -39.37 -0.63
N CYS A 227 22.96 -38.18 -0.07
CA CYS A 227 22.08 -37.66 0.97
C CYS A 227 20.62 -37.52 0.50
N LEU A 228 20.40 -37.03 -0.74
CA LEU A 228 19.07 -36.93 -1.33
C LEU A 228 18.41 -38.30 -1.51
N ALA A 229 19.17 -39.32 -1.90
CA ALA A 229 18.67 -40.69 -2.04
C ALA A 229 18.24 -41.24 -0.66
N GLU A 230 19.08 -41.08 0.37
CA GLU A 230 18.76 -41.47 1.74
C GLU A 230 17.46 -40.79 2.24
N LEU A 231 17.35 -39.46 2.05
CA LEU A 231 16.14 -38.71 2.42
C LEU A 231 14.88 -39.11 1.63
N SER A 232 15.04 -39.72 0.46
CA SER A 232 13.93 -40.17 -0.38
C SER A 232 13.49 -41.58 -0.07
N GLU A 233 14.37 -42.42 0.50
CA GLU A 233 14.16 -43.82 0.79
C GLU A 233 13.73 -44.09 2.24
N GLU A 234 14.15 -43.28 3.19
CA GLU A 234 13.82 -43.41 4.61
C GLU A 234 12.59 -42.55 5.01
N SER A 235 11.84 -43.00 5.98
CA SER A 235 10.76 -42.18 6.52
C SER A 235 11.31 -41.02 7.38
N PRO A 236 10.59 -39.88 7.50
CA PRO A 236 11.01 -38.78 8.38
C PRO A 236 11.20 -39.22 9.85
N ASP A 237 10.44 -40.18 10.31
CA ASP A 237 10.52 -40.70 11.70
C ASP A 237 11.80 -41.51 11.90
N ASP A 238 12.17 -42.39 10.95
CA ASP A 238 13.40 -43.18 11.00
C ASP A 238 14.65 -42.26 10.97
N ILE A 239 14.62 -41.24 10.10
CA ILE A 239 15.70 -40.21 10.03
C ILE A 239 15.82 -39.49 11.39
N SER A 240 14.69 -39.06 11.96
CA SER A 240 14.67 -38.36 13.24
C SER A 240 15.20 -39.21 14.40
N GLU A 241 14.78 -40.49 14.47
CA GLU A 241 15.27 -41.40 15.49
C GLU A 241 16.77 -41.64 15.35
N ARG A 242 17.29 -41.82 14.15
CA ARG A 242 18.71 -42.00 13.86
C ARG A 242 19.53 -40.80 14.30
N LEU A 243 19.08 -39.59 13.95
CA LEU A 243 19.73 -38.34 14.35
C LEU A 243 19.75 -38.16 15.89
N LEU A 244 18.66 -38.50 16.56
CA LEU A 244 18.57 -38.42 18.02
C LEU A 244 19.50 -39.42 18.72
N ARG A 245 19.84 -40.58 18.11
CA ARG A 245 20.82 -41.54 18.61
C ARG A 245 22.28 -41.09 18.39
N GLY A 246 22.50 -39.95 17.71
CA GLY A 246 23.84 -39.44 17.36
C GLY A 246 24.49 -40.22 16.21
N GLU A 247 23.73 -41.05 15.51
CA GLU A 247 24.15 -41.73 14.29
C GLU A 247 24.07 -40.70 13.14
N GLY A 248 25.21 -40.19 12.66
CA GLY A 248 25.28 -39.25 11.56
C GLY A 248 24.70 -39.83 10.26
N SER A 249 24.58 -38.97 9.21
CA SER A 249 24.24 -39.44 7.86
C SER A 249 25.16 -40.59 7.46
N ARG A 250 24.64 -41.61 6.75
CA ARG A 250 25.45 -42.74 6.23
C ARG A 250 26.53 -42.26 5.25
N THR A 251 26.48 -40.99 4.85
CA THR A 251 27.47 -40.34 4.00
C THR A 251 28.22 -39.28 4.80
N ALA A 252 29.15 -39.74 5.66
CA ALA A 252 30.01 -38.91 6.53
C ALA A 252 30.77 -37.80 5.76
N ASP A 253 31.01 -37.97 4.46
CA ASP A 253 31.67 -36.99 3.61
C ASP A 253 30.82 -35.75 3.27
N ALA A 254 29.49 -35.82 3.40
CA ALA A 254 28.60 -34.70 3.12
C ALA A 254 28.68 -33.60 4.20
N GLU A 255 28.84 -33.98 5.47
CA GLU A 255 29.03 -33.01 6.57
C GLU A 255 30.28 -32.19 6.46
N SER A 256 31.37 -32.82 6.01
CA SER A 256 32.67 -32.14 5.84
C SER A 256 32.64 -31.09 4.73
N ALA A 257 31.97 -31.41 3.60
CA ALA A 257 31.86 -30.51 2.46
C ALA A 257 30.93 -29.30 2.73
N VAL A 258 29.92 -29.45 3.58
CA VAL A 258 28.99 -28.36 3.99
C VAL A 258 29.64 -27.47 5.06
N ARG A 259 30.36 -28.07 6.03
CA ARG A 259 31.08 -27.31 7.08
C ARG A 259 32.22 -26.47 6.54
N GLU A 260 32.96 -26.96 5.57
CA GLU A 260 34.10 -26.24 4.99
C GLU A 260 33.68 -24.97 4.24
N ARG A 261 32.47 -24.91 3.70
CA ARG A 261 31.94 -23.73 2.99
C ARG A 261 31.06 -22.80 3.83
N LEU A 262 30.59 -23.24 5.01
CA LEU A 262 29.91 -22.37 5.98
C LEU A 262 30.89 -21.63 6.89
N GLN A 263 32.18 -21.91 6.83
CA GLN A 263 33.20 -21.09 7.48
C GLN A 263 33.36 -19.79 6.68
N PRO A 264 33.19 -18.61 7.33
CA PRO A 264 33.45 -17.34 6.68
C PRO A 264 34.91 -17.34 6.17
N GLY A 265 35.09 -17.05 4.88
CA GLY A 265 36.42 -16.95 4.26
C GLY A 265 37.26 -15.90 4.99
N PRO A 266 38.61 -15.99 4.89
CA PRO A 266 39.56 -15.18 5.66
C PRO A 266 39.56 -13.67 5.37
N HIS A 267 38.57 -13.16 4.66
CA HIS A 267 38.43 -11.74 4.30
C HIS A 267 37.18 -11.04 4.88
N SER A 268 36.50 -11.61 5.90
CA SER A 268 35.36 -10.97 6.55
C SER A 268 35.64 -10.53 8.01
N ALA A 269 36.88 -10.31 8.38
CA ALA A 269 37.22 -9.76 9.69
C ALA A 269 38.21 -8.58 9.51
N ALA A 270 37.70 -7.49 8.94
CA ALA A 270 38.26 -6.17 9.18
C ALA A 270 37.14 -5.36 9.85
N ASP A 271 37.25 -5.22 11.16
CA ASP A 271 36.39 -4.34 11.95
C ASP A 271 36.76 -2.90 11.58
N PRO A 272 35.82 -2.08 11.05
CA PRO A 272 36.10 -0.69 10.66
C PRO A 272 36.45 0.22 11.84
N LEU A 273 36.43 -0.27 13.07
CA LEU A 273 36.73 0.52 14.26
C LEU A 273 38.23 0.52 14.65
N GLU A 274 39.06 -0.42 14.16
CA GLU A 274 40.47 -0.42 14.46
C GLU A 274 41.34 0.50 13.55
N GLU A 275 40.85 0.87 12.36
CA GLU A 275 41.60 1.80 11.49
C GLU A 275 41.44 3.27 11.86
N ALA A 276 40.47 3.63 12.68
CA ALA A 276 40.24 5.01 13.11
C ALA A 276 41.14 5.43 14.28
N GLU A 277 41.68 4.50 15.07
CA GLU A 277 42.60 4.82 16.18
C GLU A 277 44.09 4.91 15.77
N ALA A 278 44.48 4.32 14.66
CA ALA A 278 45.85 4.37 14.19
C ALA A 278 46.22 5.65 13.41
N SER A 279 45.26 6.52 13.08
CA SER A 279 45.48 7.78 12.36
C SER A 279 45.45 9.03 13.27
N MET A 280 45.44 8.87 14.58
CA MET A 280 45.47 9.96 15.57
C MET A 280 46.62 9.89 16.54
N MET A 281 47.73 9.24 16.17
CA MET A 281 49.02 9.40 16.87
C MET A 281 50.09 9.99 15.97
#